data_c305c44a286fd933266bd432747d9549
#
_entry.id   c305c44a286fd933266bd432747d9549
#
_cell.length_a   1.000
_cell.length_b   1.000
_cell.length_c   1.000
_cell.angle_alpha   90.00
_cell.angle_beta   90.00
_cell.angle_gamma   90.00
#
_symmetry.space_group_name_H-M   'P 1'
#
loop_
_entity.id
_entity.type
_entity.pdbx_description
1 polymer ?
#
loop_
_entity_poly.entity_id
_entity_poly.type
_entity_poly.pdbx_seq_one_letter_code
_entity_poly.pdbx_strand_id
1 'polypeptide(L)'
;MGYIHDQDGILKRYFREAVGWEQHLRNSSEFILKCLKNKNVKELIILGSGWLLDFPLEKLSGEIEHIKLVDIFHPVQIQKKVKNYPGVECISADITGGNIEMFYNQVQICKKLNIPFTFPDHTRSPEGIFPENSFVISLNILNQLDILVIDYLKRKIPLGENTIRQIRERLQKDHMELLKTVPYILITDYEELLINRDGWPDTIKNLLYADFLESNYTKDWSWHFDAHGLYN
;
A
#
# COMPACT_ATOMS: atom_id res chain seq x y z
N MET A 1 14.07 -1.60 -7.66
CA MET A 1 13.19 -2.78 -7.77
C MET A 1 12.09 -2.61 -8.83
N GLY A 2 11.85 -1.44 -9.38
CA GLY A 2 10.88 -1.25 -10.48
C GLY A 2 9.67 -0.40 -10.13
N TYR A 3 9.64 0.24 -8.98
CA TYR A 3 8.49 1.02 -8.47
C TYR A 3 7.95 2.08 -9.45
N ILE A 4 8.83 2.78 -10.19
CA ILE A 4 8.39 3.78 -11.18
C ILE A 4 7.58 3.11 -12.31
N HIS A 5 8.05 1.97 -12.79
CA HIS A 5 7.36 1.22 -13.85
C HIS A 5 6.02 0.66 -13.37
N ASP A 6 5.96 0.24 -12.11
CA ASP A 6 4.73 -0.27 -11.49
C ASP A 6 3.67 0.83 -11.36
N GLN A 7 4.05 2.03 -10.94
CA GLN A 7 3.17 3.20 -10.88
C GLN A 7 2.58 3.54 -12.27
N ASP A 8 3.36 3.49 -13.34
CA ASP A 8 2.86 3.68 -14.71
C ASP A 8 1.88 2.55 -15.10
N GLY A 9 2.13 1.33 -14.62
CA GLY A 9 1.24 0.19 -14.80
C GLY A 9 -0.14 0.39 -14.17
N ILE A 10 -0.20 0.95 -12.97
CA ILE A 10 -1.45 1.27 -12.27
C ILE A 10 -2.32 2.22 -13.10
N LEU A 11 -1.74 3.32 -13.61
CA LEU A 11 -2.49 4.29 -14.40
C LEU A 11 -3.01 3.70 -15.72
N LYS A 12 -2.19 2.91 -16.42
CA LYS A 12 -2.61 2.20 -17.64
C LYS A 12 -3.78 1.26 -17.37
N ARG A 13 -3.73 0.53 -16.26
CA ARG A 13 -4.81 -0.36 -15.83
C ARG A 13 -6.07 0.43 -15.49
N TYR A 14 -5.94 1.51 -14.73
CA TYR A 14 -7.06 2.38 -14.41
C TYR A 14 -7.80 2.85 -15.67
N PHE A 15 -7.09 3.33 -16.70
CA PHE A 15 -7.75 3.76 -17.95
C PHE A 15 -8.42 2.60 -18.70
N ARG A 16 -7.86 1.39 -18.65
CA ARG A 16 -8.44 0.21 -19.28
C ARG A 16 -9.68 -0.30 -18.55
N GLU A 17 -9.63 -0.30 -17.22
CA GLU A 17 -10.62 -0.87 -16.32
C GLU A 17 -11.51 0.20 -15.63
N ALA A 18 -11.56 1.42 -16.14
CA ALA A 18 -12.14 2.58 -15.46
C ALA A 18 -13.56 2.31 -14.91
N VAL A 19 -14.40 1.63 -15.67
CA VAL A 19 -15.77 1.29 -15.24
C VAL A 19 -15.78 0.36 -14.02
N GLY A 20 -14.91 -0.65 -14.01
CA GLY A 20 -14.78 -1.59 -12.90
C GLY A 20 -14.20 -0.96 -11.62
N TRP A 21 -13.39 0.10 -11.79
CA TRP A 21 -12.75 0.81 -10.70
C TRP A 21 -13.60 1.92 -10.09
N GLU A 22 -14.51 2.52 -10.84
CA GLU A 22 -15.28 3.71 -10.40
C GLU A 22 -15.94 3.51 -9.02
N GLN A 23 -16.61 2.38 -8.82
CA GLN A 23 -17.31 2.13 -7.56
C GLN A 23 -16.34 1.94 -6.40
N HIS A 24 -15.19 1.29 -6.61
CA HIS A 24 -14.14 1.13 -5.60
C HIS A 24 -13.57 2.49 -5.18
N LEU A 25 -13.19 3.34 -6.15
CA LEU A 25 -12.65 4.67 -5.88
C LEU A 25 -13.64 5.54 -5.09
N ARG A 26 -14.93 5.46 -5.45
CA ARG A 26 -16.01 6.14 -4.72
C ARG A 26 -16.16 5.60 -3.30
N ASN A 27 -16.22 4.28 -3.13
CA ASN A 27 -16.33 3.65 -1.82
C ASN A 27 -15.18 4.02 -0.89
N SER A 28 -13.94 4.01 -1.40
CA SER A 28 -12.73 4.41 -0.65
C SER A 28 -12.83 5.87 -0.19
N SER A 29 -13.15 6.78 -1.12
CA SER A 29 -13.33 8.20 -0.81
C SER A 29 -14.44 8.45 0.23
N GLU A 30 -15.61 7.83 0.07
CA GLU A 30 -16.74 7.97 1.00
C GLU A 30 -16.42 7.39 2.37
N PHE A 31 -15.72 6.26 2.42
CA PHE A 31 -15.29 5.63 3.67
C PHE A 31 -14.35 6.55 4.45
N ILE A 32 -13.33 7.11 3.77
CA ILE A 32 -12.39 8.07 4.36
C ILE A 32 -13.14 9.28 4.93
N LEU A 33 -13.99 9.93 4.12
CA LEU A 33 -14.75 11.11 4.55
C LEU A 33 -15.66 10.80 5.74
N LYS A 34 -16.32 9.63 5.73
CA LYS A 34 -17.17 9.19 6.85
C LYS A 34 -16.37 8.97 8.13
N CYS A 35 -15.21 8.32 8.05
CA CYS A 35 -14.35 8.04 9.20
C CYS A 35 -13.72 9.30 9.80
N LEU A 36 -13.45 10.32 8.97
CA LEU A 36 -12.88 11.60 9.42
C LEU A 36 -13.94 12.59 9.89
N LYS A 37 -15.21 12.37 9.54
CA LYS A 37 -16.31 13.27 9.93
C LYS A 37 -16.35 13.49 11.45
N ASN A 38 -16.42 14.75 11.85
CA ASN A 38 -16.43 15.19 13.26
C ASN A 38 -15.14 14.89 14.05
N LYS A 39 -14.04 14.52 13.37
CA LYS A 39 -12.72 14.41 13.98
C LYS A 39 -11.95 15.71 13.78
N ASN A 40 -11.32 16.21 14.83
CA ASN A 40 -10.42 17.36 14.73
C ASN A 40 -9.02 16.90 14.32
N VAL A 41 -8.86 16.56 13.05
CA VAL A 41 -7.59 16.13 12.48
C VAL A 41 -6.87 17.35 11.91
N LYS A 42 -5.72 17.70 12.46
CA LYS A 42 -4.88 18.81 11.96
C LYS A 42 -3.79 18.32 11.02
N GLU A 43 -3.27 17.13 11.26
CA GLU A 43 -2.24 16.51 10.45
C GLU A 43 -2.70 15.13 9.98
N LEU A 44 -2.80 14.96 8.66
CA LEU A 44 -3.21 13.72 8.01
C LEU A 44 -2.07 13.17 7.16
N ILE A 45 -1.73 11.90 7.36
CA ILE A 45 -0.67 11.22 6.62
C ILE A 45 -1.29 10.08 5.81
N ILE A 46 -1.05 10.07 4.50
CA ILE A 46 -1.55 9.04 3.59
C ILE A 46 -0.38 8.18 3.15
N LEU A 47 -0.38 6.90 3.55
CA LEU A 47 0.60 5.90 3.11
C LEU A 47 0.06 5.18 1.87
N GLY A 48 0.86 5.12 0.80
CA GLY A 48 0.45 4.56 -0.48
C GLY A 48 -0.37 5.54 -1.32
N SER A 49 -0.02 6.84 -1.27
CA SER A 49 -0.79 7.90 -1.95
C SER A 49 -0.79 7.81 -3.48
N GLY A 50 0.24 7.24 -4.09
CA GLY A 50 0.35 6.94 -5.52
C GLY A 50 -0.19 8.02 -6.45
N TRP A 51 -1.19 7.63 -7.26
CA TRP A 51 -1.89 8.51 -8.21
C TRP A 51 -3.05 9.31 -7.60
N LEU A 52 -3.35 9.17 -6.31
CA LEU A 52 -4.49 9.83 -5.62
C LEU A 52 -5.85 9.54 -6.28
N LEU A 53 -6.03 8.34 -6.84
CA LEU A 53 -7.26 7.98 -7.55
C LEU A 53 -8.44 7.81 -6.58
N ASP A 54 -8.19 7.27 -5.41
CA ASP A 54 -9.16 6.86 -4.39
C ASP A 54 -9.15 7.76 -3.14
N PHE A 55 -8.31 8.81 -3.15
CA PHE A 55 -8.19 9.78 -2.05
C PHE A 55 -8.91 11.09 -2.38
N PRO A 56 -9.85 11.57 -1.55
CA PRO A 56 -10.63 12.77 -1.81
C PRO A 56 -9.87 14.06 -1.45
N LEU A 57 -8.72 14.30 -2.11
CA LEU A 57 -7.81 15.41 -1.81
C LEU A 57 -8.51 16.77 -1.85
N GLU A 58 -9.32 17.03 -2.87
CA GLU A 58 -9.98 18.32 -3.09
C GLU A 58 -10.92 18.70 -1.93
N LYS A 59 -11.54 17.71 -1.29
CA LYS A 59 -12.44 17.94 -0.14
C LYS A 59 -11.65 18.15 1.15
N LEU A 60 -10.66 17.29 1.37
CA LEU A 60 -9.93 17.29 2.64
C LEU A 60 -8.92 18.43 2.76
N SER A 61 -8.33 18.89 1.66
CA SER A 61 -7.39 20.01 1.65
C SER A 61 -8.00 21.36 2.08
N GLY A 62 -9.32 21.48 2.06
CA GLY A 62 -10.04 22.63 2.61
C GLY A 62 -10.38 22.52 4.09
N GLU A 63 -10.27 21.33 4.67
CA GLU A 63 -10.70 21.03 6.04
C GLU A 63 -9.53 20.70 6.97
N ILE A 64 -8.42 20.20 6.43
CA ILE A 64 -7.25 19.71 7.18
C ILE A 64 -6.04 20.62 6.88
N GLU A 65 -5.39 21.07 7.94
CA GLU A 65 -4.31 22.05 7.86
C GLU A 65 -3.06 21.50 7.17
N HIS A 66 -2.68 20.25 7.48
CA HIS A 66 -1.51 19.60 6.92
C HIS A 66 -1.85 18.21 6.42
N ILE A 67 -1.56 17.94 5.12
CA ILE A 67 -1.73 16.64 4.49
C ILE A 67 -0.40 16.18 3.91
N LYS A 68 0.14 15.06 4.39
CA LYS A 68 1.36 14.45 3.92
C LYS A 68 1.04 13.22 3.07
N LEU A 69 1.38 13.29 1.80
CA LEU A 69 1.23 12.19 0.85
C LEU A 69 2.53 11.41 0.82
N VAL A 70 2.52 10.20 1.35
CA VAL A 70 3.72 9.36 1.50
C VAL A 70 3.65 8.17 0.55
N ASP A 71 4.63 8.06 -0.31
CA ASP A 71 4.82 6.93 -1.22
C ASP A 71 6.31 6.78 -1.53
N ILE A 72 6.73 5.64 -2.07
CA ILE A 72 8.13 5.47 -2.50
C ILE A 72 8.48 6.35 -3.69
N PHE A 73 7.49 6.69 -4.50
CA PHE A 73 7.61 7.55 -5.67
C PHE A 73 6.30 8.28 -5.97
N HIS A 74 6.38 9.58 -6.24
CA HIS A 74 5.23 10.36 -6.70
C HIS A 74 5.40 10.77 -8.17
N PRO A 75 4.43 10.45 -9.03
CA PRO A 75 4.43 10.92 -10.42
C PRO A 75 4.48 12.45 -10.51
N VAL A 76 5.14 12.97 -11.54
CA VAL A 76 5.31 14.43 -11.75
C VAL A 76 3.96 15.15 -11.83
N GLN A 77 2.93 14.48 -12.36
CA GLN A 77 1.56 14.99 -12.45
C GLN A 77 0.98 15.24 -11.05
N ILE A 78 1.21 14.32 -10.11
CA ILE A 78 0.77 14.47 -8.72
C ILE A 78 1.55 15.57 -8.01
N GLN A 79 2.87 15.63 -8.18
CA GLN A 79 3.69 16.71 -7.63
C GLN A 79 3.26 18.10 -8.13
N LYS A 80 2.82 18.21 -9.41
CA LYS A 80 2.25 19.45 -9.97
C LYS A 80 0.87 19.74 -9.41
N LYS A 81 0.00 18.72 -9.30
CA LYS A 81 -1.35 18.86 -8.75
C LYS A 81 -1.32 19.39 -7.32
N VAL A 82 -0.45 18.84 -6.50
CA VAL A 82 -0.30 19.18 -5.06
C VAL A 82 0.07 20.65 -4.83
N LYS A 83 0.81 21.28 -5.75
CA LYS A 83 1.17 22.70 -5.66
C LYS A 83 -0.04 23.66 -5.61
N ASN A 84 -1.21 23.20 -6.03
CA ASN A 84 -2.45 23.98 -5.99
C ASN A 84 -3.17 23.89 -4.62
N TYR A 85 -2.67 23.07 -3.69
CA TYR A 85 -3.29 22.83 -2.39
C TYR A 85 -2.33 23.25 -1.26
N PRO A 86 -2.48 24.45 -0.68
CA PRO A 86 -1.69 24.87 0.49
C PRO A 86 -1.80 23.85 1.62
N GLY A 87 -0.69 23.56 2.30
CA GLY A 87 -0.66 22.56 3.38
C GLY A 87 -0.55 21.11 2.92
N VAL A 88 -0.53 20.84 1.61
CA VAL A 88 -0.34 19.48 1.08
C VAL A 88 1.08 19.30 0.54
N GLU A 89 1.75 18.23 0.95
CA GLU A 89 3.11 17.91 0.50
C GLU A 89 3.28 16.45 0.11
N CYS A 90 4.17 16.19 -0.87
CA CYS A 90 4.59 14.84 -1.26
C CYS A 90 5.89 14.48 -0.54
N ILE A 91 5.91 13.34 0.14
CA ILE A 91 7.08 12.80 0.83
C ILE A 91 7.43 11.46 0.20
N SER A 92 8.63 11.37 -0.42
CA SER A 92 9.11 10.09 -0.93
C SER A 92 9.83 9.33 0.18
N ALA A 93 9.26 8.21 0.62
CA ALA A 93 9.80 7.40 1.71
C ALA A 93 9.49 5.92 1.54
N ASP A 94 10.37 5.08 2.07
CA ASP A 94 10.14 3.64 2.24
C ASP A 94 9.31 3.38 3.50
N ILE A 95 8.02 3.08 3.30
CA ILE A 95 7.08 2.80 4.40
C ILE A 95 7.21 1.39 4.98
N THR A 96 8.09 0.56 4.44
CA THR A 96 8.39 -0.77 4.99
C THR A 96 9.36 -0.73 6.16
N GLY A 97 9.75 0.45 6.63
CA GLY A 97 10.71 0.60 7.73
C GLY A 97 12.14 0.20 7.37
N GLY A 98 12.50 0.27 6.09
CA GLY A 98 13.85 -0.08 5.58
C GLY A 98 13.99 -1.55 5.19
N ASN A 99 12.91 -2.32 5.21
CA ASN A 99 12.94 -3.72 4.76
C ASN A 99 13.36 -3.86 3.28
N ILE A 100 13.00 -2.90 2.42
CA ILE A 100 13.42 -2.89 1.00
C ILE A 100 14.93 -2.86 0.87
N GLU A 101 15.61 -1.96 1.59
CA GLU A 101 17.06 -1.86 1.60
C GLU A 101 17.72 -3.09 2.22
N MET A 102 17.15 -3.57 3.33
CA MET A 102 17.63 -4.77 4.03
C MET A 102 17.62 -6.00 3.11
N PHE A 103 16.53 -6.29 2.43
CA PHE A 103 16.46 -7.41 1.48
C PHE A 103 17.37 -7.22 0.29
N TYR A 104 17.50 -5.99 -0.22
CA TYR A 104 18.46 -5.69 -1.28
C TYR A 104 19.89 -6.03 -0.86
N ASN A 105 20.33 -5.55 0.31
CA ASN A 105 21.67 -5.79 0.84
C ASN A 105 21.93 -7.27 1.12
N GLN A 106 20.95 -7.99 1.68
CA GLN A 106 21.06 -9.43 1.93
C GLN A 106 21.30 -10.21 0.64
N VAL A 107 20.62 -9.87 -0.46
CA VAL A 107 20.88 -10.49 -1.77
C VAL A 107 22.30 -10.24 -2.24
N GLN A 108 22.84 -9.01 -2.08
CA GLN A 108 24.23 -8.73 -2.48
C GLN A 108 25.23 -9.57 -1.67
N ILE A 109 24.99 -9.71 -0.37
CA ILE A 109 25.83 -10.56 0.52
C ILE A 109 25.77 -12.02 0.08
N CYS A 110 24.59 -12.58 -0.10
CA CYS A 110 24.42 -13.96 -0.54
C CYS A 110 25.13 -14.25 -1.85
N LYS A 111 25.01 -13.35 -2.83
CA LYS A 111 25.72 -13.50 -4.11
C LYS A 111 27.24 -13.40 -3.98
N LYS A 112 27.73 -12.43 -3.22
CA LYS A 112 29.16 -12.21 -3.04
C LYS A 112 29.85 -13.39 -2.34
N LEU A 113 29.18 -13.96 -1.35
CA LEU A 113 29.72 -15.07 -0.54
C LEU A 113 29.31 -16.45 -1.05
N ASN A 114 28.48 -16.52 -2.08
CA ASN A 114 27.92 -17.76 -2.62
C ASN A 114 27.24 -18.63 -1.54
N ILE A 115 26.45 -17.99 -0.66
CA ILE A 115 25.71 -18.66 0.41
C ILE A 115 24.19 -18.62 0.15
N PRO A 116 23.42 -19.58 0.68
CA PRO A 116 21.98 -19.55 0.62
C PRO A 116 21.40 -18.27 1.24
N PHE A 117 20.23 -17.85 0.75
CA PHE A 117 19.51 -16.75 1.35
C PHE A 117 19.03 -17.14 2.76
N THR A 118 19.38 -16.31 3.73
CA THR A 118 18.88 -16.38 5.10
C THR A 118 18.03 -15.16 5.37
N PHE A 119 16.92 -15.36 6.07
CA PHE A 119 16.04 -14.26 6.46
C PHE A 119 16.80 -13.37 7.47
N PRO A 120 16.90 -12.05 7.23
CA PRO A 120 17.62 -11.17 8.13
C PRO A 120 16.88 -11.02 9.47
N ASP A 121 17.59 -11.13 10.57
CA ASP A 121 17.02 -11.05 11.94
C ASP A 121 16.64 -9.63 12.38
N HIS A 122 16.87 -8.61 11.55
CA HIS A 122 16.75 -7.24 11.98
C HIS A 122 15.30 -6.73 11.91
N THR A 123 14.73 -6.45 13.07
CA THR A 123 13.53 -5.63 13.23
C THR A 123 13.95 -4.18 13.38
N ARG A 124 13.74 -3.34 12.38
CA ARG A 124 13.67 -1.91 12.64
C ARG A 124 12.27 -1.62 13.19
N SER A 125 12.19 -1.20 14.44
CA SER A 125 10.96 -0.64 14.97
C SER A 125 10.73 0.71 14.28
N PRO A 126 9.54 0.95 13.73
CA PRO A 126 9.21 2.24 13.11
C PRO A 126 8.90 3.34 14.15
N GLU A 127 9.49 3.27 15.34
CA GLU A 127 9.27 4.25 16.39
C GLU A 127 9.61 5.67 15.91
N GLY A 128 8.69 6.61 16.17
CA GLY A 128 8.89 8.04 15.89
C GLY A 128 8.72 8.47 14.43
N ILE A 129 8.18 7.62 13.55
CA ILE A 129 7.95 7.98 12.13
C ILE A 129 6.84 9.03 12.00
N PHE A 130 5.81 8.97 12.86
CA PHE A 130 4.69 9.90 12.82
C PHE A 130 4.80 10.98 13.90
N PRO A 131 4.55 12.26 13.55
CA PRO A 131 4.40 13.32 14.56
C PRO A 131 3.30 13.00 15.56
N GLU A 132 3.45 13.52 16.80
CA GLU A 132 2.38 13.44 17.79
C GLU A 132 1.08 14.07 17.25
N ASN A 133 -0.05 13.43 17.53
CA ASN A 133 -1.38 13.83 17.07
C ASN A 133 -1.63 13.71 15.56
N SER A 134 -0.81 12.96 14.82
CA SER A 134 -1.11 12.61 13.44
C SER A 134 -2.27 11.61 13.35
N PHE A 135 -3.01 11.70 12.25
CA PHE A 135 -3.96 10.67 11.82
C PHE A 135 -3.44 10.03 10.55
N VAL A 136 -3.43 8.70 10.46
CA VAL A 136 -2.84 7.98 9.33
C VAL A 136 -3.91 7.27 8.51
N ILE A 137 -3.79 7.32 7.19
CA ILE A 137 -4.56 6.47 6.26
C ILE A 137 -3.58 5.57 5.53
N SER A 138 -3.69 4.26 5.72
CA SER A 138 -3.02 3.27 4.87
C SER A 138 -3.97 2.91 3.74
N LEU A 139 -3.62 3.32 2.51
CA LEU A 139 -4.51 3.34 1.36
C LEU A 139 -4.04 2.33 0.31
N ASN A 140 -4.71 1.18 0.27
CA ASN A 140 -4.46 0.09 -0.70
C ASN A 140 -2.99 -0.35 -0.84
N ILE A 141 -2.19 -0.22 0.22
CA ILE A 141 -0.75 -0.50 0.18
C ILE A 141 -0.36 -1.79 0.92
N LEU A 142 -1.12 -2.22 1.93
CA LEU A 142 -0.73 -3.32 2.82
C LEU A 142 -0.42 -4.60 2.05
N ASN A 143 -1.29 -5.03 1.15
CA ASN A 143 -1.14 -6.23 0.33
C ASN A 143 -0.20 -6.06 -0.87
N GLN A 144 0.37 -4.86 -1.07
CA GLN A 144 1.30 -4.55 -2.16
C GLN A 144 2.76 -4.42 -1.68
N LEU A 145 2.99 -4.33 -0.36
CA LEU A 145 4.32 -4.10 0.22
C LEU A 145 5.35 -5.17 -0.18
N ASP A 146 4.91 -6.41 -0.36
CA ASP A 146 5.76 -7.55 -0.65
C ASP A 146 5.96 -7.81 -2.15
N ILE A 147 5.07 -7.34 -3.03
CA ILE A 147 5.03 -7.73 -4.45
C ILE A 147 6.39 -7.47 -5.13
N LEU A 148 6.83 -6.23 -5.18
CA LEU A 148 8.08 -5.86 -5.87
C LEU A 148 9.33 -6.37 -5.15
N VAL A 149 9.26 -6.57 -3.84
CA VAL A 149 10.35 -7.19 -3.06
C VAL A 149 10.50 -8.65 -3.47
N ILE A 150 9.42 -9.42 -3.46
CA ILE A 150 9.42 -10.84 -3.83
C ILE A 150 9.84 -11.02 -5.28
N ASP A 151 9.31 -10.21 -6.19
CA ASP A 151 9.69 -10.25 -7.61
C ASP A 151 11.18 -9.96 -7.83
N TYR A 152 11.71 -9.00 -7.11
CA TYR A 152 13.15 -8.72 -7.15
C TYR A 152 13.96 -9.91 -6.65
N LEU A 153 13.57 -10.49 -5.52
CA LEU A 153 14.27 -11.62 -4.91
C LEU A 153 14.23 -12.85 -5.82
N LYS A 154 13.06 -13.22 -6.33
CA LYS A 154 12.89 -14.36 -7.28
C LYS A 154 13.78 -14.24 -8.51
N ARG A 155 14.00 -13.03 -9.03
CA ARG A 155 14.90 -12.79 -10.17
C ARG A 155 16.39 -12.91 -9.80
N LYS A 156 16.75 -12.87 -8.53
CA LYS A 156 18.15 -12.78 -8.08
C LYS A 156 18.66 -14.03 -7.40
N ILE A 157 17.80 -14.75 -6.72
CA ILE A 157 18.12 -15.93 -5.90
C ILE A 157 16.98 -16.96 -5.97
N PRO A 158 17.26 -18.25 -5.80
CA PRO A 158 16.23 -19.24 -5.57
C PRO A 158 15.51 -18.96 -4.23
N LEU A 159 14.18 -18.89 -4.27
CA LEU A 159 13.34 -18.70 -3.08
C LEU A 159 12.34 -19.85 -2.97
N GLY A 160 12.30 -20.48 -1.80
CA GLY A 160 11.24 -21.42 -1.45
C GLY A 160 9.94 -20.71 -1.01
N GLU A 161 8.81 -21.38 -1.18
CA GLU A 161 7.48 -20.82 -0.81
C GLU A 161 7.41 -20.41 0.67
N ASN A 162 8.05 -21.15 1.55
CA ASN A 162 8.09 -20.80 2.97
C ASN A 162 8.79 -19.45 3.22
N THR A 163 9.90 -19.18 2.52
CA THR A 163 10.61 -17.90 2.61
C THR A 163 9.75 -16.76 2.06
N ILE A 164 9.04 -16.99 0.95
CA ILE A 164 8.11 -16.01 0.37
C ILE A 164 7.02 -15.66 1.38
N ARG A 165 6.43 -16.67 2.00
CA ARG A 165 5.42 -16.47 3.05
C ARG A 165 5.96 -15.67 4.23
N GLN A 166 7.15 -15.99 4.74
CA GLN A 166 7.80 -15.25 5.83
C GLN A 166 8.03 -13.77 5.48
N ILE A 167 8.40 -13.46 4.22
CA ILE A 167 8.57 -12.09 3.75
C ILE A 167 7.23 -11.32 3.80
N ARG A 168 6.15 -11.93 3.30
CA ARG A 168 4.80 -11.36 3.34
C ARG A 168 4.34 -11.08 4.75
N GLU A 169 4.39 -12.10 5.60
CA GLU A 169 4.03 -12.01 7.02
C GLU A 169 4.80 -10.88 7.71
N ARG A 170 6.10 -10.79 7.45
CA ARG A 170 6.96 -9.77 8.04
C ARG A 170 6.57 -8.36 7.61
N LEU A 171 6.48 -8.10 6.31
CA LEU A 171 6.20 -6.76 5.79
C LEU A 171 4.82 -6.26 6.23
N GLN A 172 3.80 -7.12 6.18
CA GLN A 172 2.47 -6.75 6.63
C GLN A 172 2.39 -6.57 8.14
N LYS A 173 3.05 -7.43 8.93
CA LYS A 173 3.10 -7.30 10.38
C LYS A 173 3.78 -6.01 10.81
N ASP A 174 4.96 -5.70 10.24
CA ASP A 174 5.69 -4.48 10.56
C ASP A 174 4.86 -3.22 10.22
N HIS A 175 4.11 -3.26 9.10
CA HIS A 175 3.21 -2.17 8.74
C HIS A 175 2.04 -2.03 9.71
N MET A 176 1.44 -3.14 10.14
CA MET A 176 0.37 -3.10 11.14
C MET A 176 0.87 -2.61 12.52
N GLU A 177 2.06 -3.01 12.94
CA GLU A 177 2.68 -2.49 14.17
C GLU A 177 2.93 -0.98 14.08
N LEU A 178 3.35 -0.48 12.92
CA LEU A 178 3.47 0.96 12.67
C LEU A 178 2.12 1.68 12.83
N LEU A 179 1.05 1.16 12.23
CA LEU A 179 -0.28 1.77 12.30
C LEU A 179 -0.84 1.80 13.74
N LYS A 180 -0.53 0.81 14.57
CA LYS A 180 -0.99 0.75 15.98
C LYS A 180 -0.47 1.89 16.84
N THR A 181 0.55 2.62 16.41
CA THR A 181 1.14 3.73 17.18
C THR A 181 0.33 5.02 17.11
N VAL A 182 -0.65 5.12 16.21
CA VAL A 182 -1.46 6.33 15.94
C VAL A 182 -2.90 5.95 15.59
N PRO A 183 -3.86 6.90 15.70
CA PRO A 183 -5.18 6.70 15.10
C PRO A 183 -5.07 6.50 13.59
N TYR A 184 -5.74 5.48 13.04
CA TYR A 184 -5.63 5.18 11.62
C TYR A 184 -6.93 4.72 10.95
N ILE A 185 -6.93 4.80 9.63
CA ILE A 185 -7.84 4.12 8.70
C ILE A 185 -6.99 3.17 7.86
N LEU A 186 -7.45 1.93 7.70
CA LEU A 186 -6.86 0.97 6.79
C LEU A 186 -7.86 0.63 5.69
N ILE A 187 -7.47 0.82 4.44
CA ILE A 187 -8.18 0.33 3.25
C ILE A 187 -7.22 -0.63 2.55
N THR A 188 -7.64 -1.87 2.34
CA THR A 188 -6.82 -2.90 1.70
C THR A 188 -7.67 -4.00 1.10
N ASP A 189 -7.19 -4.61 0.03
CA ASP A 189 -7.76 -5.86 -0.45
C ASP A 189 -7.36 -6.99 0.51
N TYR A 190 -8.31 -7.83 0.87
CA TYR A 190 -8.06 -8.98 1.74
C TYR A 190 -8.23 -10.31 1.01
N GLU A 191 -8.99 -10.33 -0.07
CA GLU A 191 -9.19 -11.49 -0.91
C GLU A 191 -9.14 -11.13 -2.40
N GLU A 192 -8.57 -12.01 -3.20
CA GLU A 192 -8.59 -11.98 -4.66
C GLU A 192 -9.45 -13.13 -5.16
N LEU A 193 -10.48 -12.81 -5.94
CA LEU A 193 -11.36 -13.77 -6.58
C LEU A 193 -11.03 -13.86 -8.06
N LEU A 194 -10.55 -15.00 -8.51
CA LEU A 194 -10.44 -15.30 -9.93
C LEU A 194 -11.77 -15.88 -10.41
N ILE A 195 -12.38 -15.23 -11.41
CA ILE A 195 -13.66 -15.62 -11.97
C ILE A 195 -13.40 -16.24 -13.34
N ASN A 196 -13.94 -17.44 -13.56
CA ASN A 196 -13.84 -18.13 -14.84
C ASN A 196 -14.73 -17.47 -15.91
N ARG A 197 -14.63 -17.99 -17.16
CA ARG A 197 -15.39 -17.45 -18.31
C ARG A 197 -16.91 -17.53 -18.16
N ASP A 198 -17.40 -18.43 -17.30
CA ASP A 198 -18.81 -18.63 -17.05
C ASP A 198 -19.34 -17.74 -15.91
N GLY A 199 -18.47 -16.90 -15.33
CA GLY A 199 -18.82 -15.96 -14.26
C GLY A 199 -18.79 -16.58 -12.84
N TRP A 200 -18.25 -17.79 -12.66
CA TRP A 200 -18.14 -18.44 -11.37
C TRP A 200 -16.75 -18.26 -10.76
N PRO A 201 -16.65 -18.13 -9.43
CA PRO A 201 -15.36 -18.15 -8.74
C PRO A 201 -14.60 -19.46 -9.03
N ASP A 202 -13.37 -19.32 -9.52
CA ASP A 202 -12.47 -20.45 -9.82
C ASP A 202 -11.45 -20.63 -8.69
N THR A 203 -10.89 -19.53 -8.22
CA THR A 203 -9.89 -19.52 -7.15
C THR A 203 -10.14 -18.34 -6.21
N ILE A 204 -10.01 -18.58 -4.90
CA ILE A 204 -10.01 -17.57 -3.85
C ILE A 204 -8.63 -17.57 -3.23
N LYS A 205 -7.98 -16.41 -3.22
CA LYS A 205 -6.67 -16.22 -2.62
C LYS A 205 -6.76 -15.19 -1.51
N ASN A 206 -6.37 -15.59 -0.31
CA ASN A 206 -6.18 -14.65 0.79
C ASN A 206 -4.93 -13.80 0.57
N LEU A 207 -5.06 -12.49 0.71
CA LEU A 207 -3.98 -11.51 0.55
C LEU A 207 -3.41 -11.03 1.88
N LEU A 208 -4.00 -11.44 3.01
CA LEU A 208 -3.60 -10.98 4.32
C LEU A 208 -2.79 -12.04 5.07
N TYR A 209 -1.67 -11.60 5.60
CA TYR A 209 -0.69 -12.41 6.35
C TYR A 209 -0.42 -11.84 7.75
N ALA A 210 -1.09 -10.76 8.14
CA ALA A 210 -0.99 -10.15 9.47
C ALA A 210 -2.34 -10.19 10.17
N ASP A 211 -2.33 -10.23 11.51
CA ASP A 211 -3.53 -10.11 12.32
C ASP A 211 -4.01 -8.66 12.35
N PHE A 212 -5.32 -8.50 12.25
CA PHE A 212 -5.99 -7.20 12.33
C PHE A 212 -6.52 -6.97 13.73
N LEU A 213 -6.47 -5.72 14.17
CA LEU A 213 -7.16 -5.30 15.37
C LEU A 213 -8.66 -5.19 15.11
N GLU A 214 -9.46 -5.44 16.13
CA GLU A 214 -10.88 -5.10 16.10
C GLU A 214 -11.03 -3.60 15.81
N SER A 215 -11.94 -3.29 14.89
CA SER A 215 -12.21 -1.93 14.45
C SER A 215 -13.59 -1.49 14.93
N ASN A 216 -13.73 -0.23 15.30
CA ASN A 216 -15.00 0.39 15.65
C ASN A 216 -15.95 0.52 14.44
N TYR A 217 -15.42 0.45 13.24
CA TYR A 217 -16.20 0.56 12.00
C TYR A 217 -15.49 -0.15 10.86
N THR A 218 -16.18 -1.11 10.26
CA THR A 218 -15.74 -1.84 9.06
C THR A 218 -16.76 -1.71 7.95
N LYS A 219 -16.31 -1.77 6.71
CA LYS A 219 -17.14 -1.82 5.50
C LYS A 219 -16.42 -2.64 4.45
N ASP A 220 -17.09 -3.61 3.89
CA ASP A 220 -16.59 -4.43 2.79
C ASP A 220 -17.24 -4.02 1.47
N TRP A 221 -16.46 -4.14 0.41
CA TRP A 221 -16.95 -4.03 -0.97
C TRP A 221 -16.03 -4.80 -1.92
N SER A 222 -16.57 -5.24 -3.02
CA SER A 222 -15.81 -5.81 -4.11
C SER A 222 -15.58 -4.79 -5.23
N TRP A 223 -14.53 -5.00 -6.01
CA TRP A 223 -14.25 -4.22 -7.20
C TRP A 223 -13.69 -5.10 -8.32
N HIS A 224 -13.95 -4.70 -9.55
CA HIS A 224 -13.48 -5.40 -10.72
C HIS A 224 -12.11 -4.85 -11.11
N PHE A 225 -11.07 -5.41 -10.50
CA PHE A 225 -9.69 -4.94 -10.66
C PHE A 225 -9.16 -5.17 -12.08
N ASP A 226 -9.49 -6.32 -12.69
CA ASP A 226 -9.04 -6.71 -14.02
C ASP A 226 -10.14 -7.52 -14.72
N ALA A 227 -11.18 -6.81 -15.19
CA ALA A 227 -12.33 -7.43 -15.86
C ALA A 227 -11.96 -8.10 -17.19
N HIS A 228 -10.83 -7.72 -17.80
CA HIS A 228 -10.35 -8.27 -19.06
C HIS A 228 -9.35 -9.43 -18.91
N GLY A 229 -8.94 -9.76 -17.68
CA GLY A 229 -8.03 -10.88 -17.40
C GLY A 229 -6.62 -10.69 -18.01
N LEU A 230 -6.14 -9.46 -18.07
CA LEU A 230 -4.84 -9.11 -18.67
C LEU A 230 -3.74 -8.89 -17.61
N TYR A 231 -4.09 -9.07 -16.34
CA TYR A 231 -3.16 -9.01 -15.22
C TYR A 231 -2.68 -10.43 -14.90
N ASN A 232 -1.46 -10.73 -15.30
CA ASN A 232 -0.74 -11.98 -14.98
C ASN A 232 0.54 -11.68 -14.23
#